data_e3290d5da9bbb4141fb7f402cc043e72
#
_entry.id   e3290d5da9bbb4141fb7f402cc043e72
#
_cell.length_a   1.000
_cell.length_b   1.000
_cell.length_c   1.000
_cell.angle_alpha   90.00
_cell.angle_beta   90.00
_cell.angle_gamma   90.00
#
_symmetry.space_group_name_H-M   'P 1'
#
loop_
_entity.id
_entity.type
_entity.pdbx_description
1 polymer ?
#
loop_
_entity_poly.entity_id
_entity_poly.type
_entity_poly.pdbx_seq_one_letter_code
_entity_poly.pdbx_strand_id
1 'polypeptide(L)'
;VFNEKLQISGLDEVDLDYLDQDRQKNSLTLKKSKKKYFLTGSSFNADNFIEDLLSNDDKGSKIIDINSNLEIDIEKIFLDSEYYLTDFKGDISIKNNEIQKANLIGSFSKNKKLKLTINKDNNNKITTLYVDEAKPIVKRYKFIKGFDEGSLDFYSSKKSKKSVSQIKIYDFKLKELPILTKILTLASLQGIADILSGEGIRFTEFEMNFKNEGDLMTIEEIYAIGPAISILMEGYVEKNKLISLKGTLVPATTINNFIGSLPMLGEILVGKKTGEGVFGVSFKIKGPPKNLKTSVNPVKTLTPRFITRTLEKIKKN
;
A
#
# COMPACT_ATOMS: atom_id res chain seq x y z
N VAL A 1 14.28 36.39 -7.51
CA VAL A 1 13.80 37.70 -6.99
C VAL A 1 14.10 37.77 -5.50
N PHE A 2 14.69 38.88 -5.08
CA PHE A 2 15.02 39.13 -3.68
C PHE A 2 14.14 40.25 -3.14
N ASN A 3 13.78 40.19 -1.85
CA ASN A 3 13.13 41.29 -1.15
C ASN A 3 14.15 42.34 -0.68
N GLU A 4 13.69 43.45 -0.07
CA GLU A 4 14.53 44.52 0.48
C GLU A 4 15.55 44.06 1.53
N LYS A 5 15.34 42.88 2.15
CA LYS A 5 16.24 42.26 3.13
C LYS A 5 17.17 41.21 2.52
N LEU A 6 17.31 41.19 1.17
CA LEU A 6 18.09 40.22 0.42
C LEU A 6 17.67 38.74 0.64
N GLN A 7 16.45 38.50 1.09
CA GLN A 7 15.89 37.17 1.18
C GLN A 7 15.20 36.77 -0.12
N ILE A 8 15.24 35.51 -0.50
CA ILE A 8 14.54 35.00 -1.69
C ILE A 8 13.04 35.22 -1.48
N SER A 9 12.45 36.12 -2.28
CA SER A 9 11.02 36.46 -2.24
C SER A 9 10.22 35.73 -3.32
N GLY A 10 10.90 35.12 -4.29
CA GLY A 10 10.28 34.32 -5.36
C GLY A 10 11.32 33.77 -6.32
N LEU A 11 10.95 32.73 -7.02
CA LEU A 11 11.74 32.11 -8.08
C LEU A 11 10.98 32.36 -9.40
N ASP A 12 11.64 32.94 -10.39
CA ASP A 12 11.07 33.12 -11.73
C ASP A 12 11.45 31.96 -12.63
N GLU A 13 12.72 31.54 -12.58
CA GLU A 13 13.24 30.39 -13.32
C GLU A 13 14.35 29.69 -12.54
N VAL A 14 14.37 28.38 -12.57
CA VAL A 14 15.44 27.55 -12.01
C VAL A 14 15.68 26.38 -12.93
N ASP A 15 16.92 26.26 -13.41
CA ASP A 15 17.39 25.10 -14.17
C ASP A 15 18.25 24.22 -13.28
N LEU A 16 17.95 22.93 -13.27
CA LEU A 16 18.69 21.91 -12.57
C LEU A 16 19.19 20.88 -13.59
N ASP A 17 20.50 20.74 -13.72
CA ASP A 17 21.12 19.67 -14.51
C ASP A 17 22.28 19.08 -13.73
N TYR A 18 22.06 17.90 -13.15
CA TYR A 18 23.05 17.24 -12.30
C TYR A 18 22.91 15.71 -12.32
N LEU A 19 23.98 15.03 -11.93
CA LEU A 19 23.95 13.62 -11.60
C LEU A 19 23.79 13.47 -10.09
N ASP A 20 22.85 12.65 -9.66
CA ASP A 20 22.69 12.31 -8.24
C ASP A 20 23.71 11.27 -7.75
N GLN A 21 23.57 10.82 -6.51
CA GLN A 21 24.48 9.83 -5.90
C GLN A 21 24.47 8.48 -6.62
N ASP A 22 23.35 8.12 -7.23
CA ASP A 22 23.15 6.88 -8.00
C ASP A 22 23.54 7.06 -9.49
N ARG A 23 24.16 8.22 -9.85
CA ARG A 23 24.51 8.61 -11.21
C ARG A 23 23.31 8.69 -12.16
N GLN A 24 22.11 8.89 -11.64
CA GLN A 24 20.93 9.19 -12.45
C GLN A 24 20.97 10.66 -12.86
N LYS A 25 20.72 10.93 -14.14
CA LYS A 25 20.66 12.30 -14.63
C LYS A 25 19.35 12.96 -14.23
N ASN A 26 19.44 14.13 -13.60
CA ASN A 26 18.33 14.99 -13.25
C ASN A 26 18.43 16.26 -14.10
N SER A 27 17.42 16.51 -14.91
CA SER A 27 17.35 17.68 -15.80
C SER A 27 15.95 18.24 -15.76
N LEU A 28 15.79 19.34 -15.01
CA LEU A 28 14.51 19.98 -14.74
C LEU A 28 14.62 21.48 -14.92
N THR A 29 13.57 22.08 -15.46
CA THR A 29 13.36 23.54 -15.50
C THR A 29 12.07 23.87 -14.76
N LEU A 30 12.16 24.70 -13.74
CA LEU A 30 11.02 25.33 -13.09
C LEU A 30 10.89 26.78 -13.58
N LYS A 31 9.79 27.11 -14.23
CA LYS A 31 9.55 28.44 -14.78
C LYS A 31 8.23 29.01 -14.31
N LYS A 32 8.25 30.26 -13.81
CA LYS A 32 7.08 30.99 -13.43
C LYS A 32 6.46 31.73 -14.62
N SER A 33 5.18 31.54 -14.84
CA SER A 33 4.41 32.33 -15.79
C SER A 33 3.11 32.81 -15.14
N LYS A 34 2.99 34.13 -14.97
CA LYS A 34 1.86 34.78 -14.24
C LYS A 34 1.72 34.22 -12.81
N LYS A 35 0.65 33.44 -12.56
CA LYS A 35 0.31 32.84 -11.26
C LYS A 35 0.55 31.32 -11.19
N LYS A 36 1.23 30.75 -12.20
CA LYS A 36 1.52 29.32 -12.28
C LYS A 36 3.02 29.10 -12.39
N TYR A 37 3.45 27.94 -11.91
CA TYR A 37 4.77 27.38 -12.19
C TYR A 37 4.63 26.21 -13.17
N PHE A 38 5.58 26.09 -14.05
CA PHE A 38 5.74 24.98 -14.98
C PHE A 38 7.01 24.23 -14.60
N LEU A 39 6.89 22.98 -14.26
CA LEU A 39 8.01 22.08 -14.01
C LEU A 39 8.12 21.13 -15.20
N THR A 40 9.10 21.34 -16.02
CA THR A 40 9.37 20.52 -17.21
C THR A 40 10.75 19.89 -17.12
N GLY A 41 10.97 18.79 -17.83
CA GLY A 41 12.29 18.18 -17.85
C GLY A 41 12.36 16.85 -18.57
N SER A 42 13.57 16.43 -18.87
CA SER A 42 13.80 15.13 -19.49
C SER A 42 13.88 14.00 -18.47
N SER A 43 14.33 14.29 -17.23
CA SER A 43 14.43 13.26 -16.20
C SER A 43 14.53 13.82 -14.79
N PHE A 44 13.99 13.06 -13.83
CA PHE A 44 14.09 13.34 -12.40
C PHE A 44 14.09 12.05 -11.59
N ASN A 45 14.99 11.94 -10.60
CA ASN A 45 14.98 10.87 -9.63
C ASN A 45 14.12 11.28 -8.42
N ALA A 46 12.93 10.69 -8.34
CA ALA A 46 11.98 10.96 -7.27
C ALA A 46 12.11 10.02 -6.06
N ASP A 47 13.12 9.14 -6.01
CA ASP A 47 13.26 8.12 -4.96
C ASP A 47 13.26 8.71 -3.56
N ASN A 48 14.16 9.65 -3.27
CA ASN A 48 14.23 10.33 -1.99
C ASN A 48 12.95 11.12 -1.66
N PHE A 49 12.36 11.78 -2.65
CA PHE A 49 11.12 12.54 -2.49
C PHE A 49 9.94 11.65 -2.11
N ILE A 50 9.85 10.45 -2.69
CA ILE A 50 8.82 9.48 -2.37
C ILE A 50 9.04 8.91 -0.95
N GLU A 51 10.29 8.63 -0.57
CA GLU A 51 10.60 8.20 0.81
C GLU A 51 10.17 9.24 1.84
N ASP A 52 10.43 10.51 1.61
CA ASP A 52 10.01 11.62 2.47
C ASP A 52 8.48 11.71 2.56
N LEU A 53 7.78 11.57 1.45
CA LEU A 53 6.31 11.57 1.43
C LEU A 53 5.70 10.39 2.21
N LEU A 54 6.33 9.23 2.17
CA LEU A 54 5.86 8.03 2.86
C LEU A 54 6.24 7.99 4.34
N SER A 55 7.29 8.72 4.75
CA SER A 55 7.80 8.69 6.13
C SER A 55 6.87 9.33 7.18
N ASN A 56 5.79 10.01 6.75
CA ASN A 56 4.86 10.72 7.63
C ASN A 56 5.52 11.72 8.63
N ASP A 57 6.78 12.04 8.45
CA ASP A 57 7.39 13.11 9.21
C ASP A 57 6.87 14.44 8.65
N ASP A 58 6.07 15.15 9.43
CA ASP A 58 5.59 16.54 9.15
C ASP A 58 6.76 17.56 9.01
N LYS A 59 7.97 17.08 8.84
CA LYS A 59 9.18 17.83 8.54
C LYS A 59 9.38 18.06 7.06
N GLY A 60 8.30 18.28 6.31
CA GLY A 60 8.43 18.83 4.96
C GLY A 60 9.30 20.08 5.04
N SER A 61 10.47 20.04 4.41
CA SER A 61 11.40 21.16 4.37
C SER A 61 10.63 22.40 3.92
N LYS A 62 10.37 23.33 4.83
CA LYS A 62 9.81 24.64 4.56
C LYS A 62 10.87 25.50 3.84
N ILE A 63 11.26 25.04 2.65
CA ILE A 63 12.32 25.74 1.90
C ILE A 63 11.76 27.00 1.23
N ILE A 64 10.47 26.98 0.85
CA ILE A 64 9.83 28.12 0.18
C ILE A 64 8.34 28.10 0.51
N ASP A 65 7.79 29.28 0.87
CA ASP A 65 6.34 29.43 1.03
C ASP A 65 5.68 29.51 -0.35
N ILE A 66 5.25 28.35 -0.87
CA ILE A 66 4.66 28.26 -2.20
C ILE A 66 3.15 28.26 -2.06
N ASN A 67 2.54 29.40 -2.46
CA ASN A 67 1.10 29.51 -2.71
C ASN A 67 0.90 29.59 -4.23
N SER A 68 0.84 28.46 -4.90
CA SER A 68 0.79 28.45 -6.37
C SER A 68 0.23 27.17 -6.96
N ASN A 69 -0.09 27.25 -8.24
CA ASN A 69 -0.39 26.09 -9.06
C ASN A 69 0.87 25.69 -9.83
N LEU A 70 1.18 24.41 -9.78
CA LEU A 70 2.29 23.79 -10.47
C LEU A 70 1.74 22.87 -11.56
N GLU A 71 2.17 23.07 -12.79
CA GLU A 71 1.92 22.16 -13.92
C GLU A 71 3.18 21.37 -14.19
N ILE A 72 3.07 20.05 -14.34
CA ILE A 72 4.21 19.12 -14.43
C ILE A 72 4.16 18.42 -15.78
N ASP A 73 5.29 18.41 -16.49
CA ASP A 73 5.51 17.63 -17.71
C ASP A 73 6.97 17.14 -17.74
N ILE A 74 7.21 15.91 -17.29
CA ILE A 74 8.54 15.31 -17.21
C ILE A 74 8.54 14.02 -18.01
N GLU A 75 9.49 13.88 -18.93
CA GLU A 75 9.55 12.73 -19.82
C GLU A 75 9.81 11.43 -19.05
N LYS A 76 10.68 11.46 -18.02
CA LYS A 76 11.06 10.29 -17.25
C LYS A 76 11.24 10.59 -15.76
N ILE A 77 10.50 9.86 -14.89
CA ILE A 77 10.67 9.90 -13.45
C ILE A 77 11.17 8.56 -12.94
N PHE A 78 12.37 8.54 -12.35
CA PHE A 78 12.87 7.36 -11.67
C PHE A 78 12.19 7.24 -10.30
N LEU A 79 11.61 6.07 -10.04
CA LEU A 79 11.04 5.73 -8.74
C LEU A 79 12.10 5.12 -7.83
N ASP A 80 13.05 4.41 -8.40
CA ASP A 80 14.26 3.86 -7.80
C ASP A 80 15.26 3.49 -8.92
N SER A 81 16.32 2.74 -8.59
CA SER A 81 17.34 2.31 -9.56
C SER A 81 16.82 1.35 -10.65
N GLU A 82 15.67 0.71 -10.44
CA GLU A 82 15.11 -0.32 -11.33
C GLU A 82 13.86 0.16 -12.08
N TYR A 83 13.01 0.96 -11.41
CA TYR A 83 11.71 1.36 -11.93
C TYR A 83 11.62 2.85 -12.24
N TYR A 84 10.98 3.16 -13.34
CA TYR A 84 10.68 4.53 -13.77
C TYR A 84 9.31 4.63 -14.42
N LEU A 85 8.80 5.85 -14.46
CA LEU A 85 7.62 6.25 -15.21
C LEU A 85 8.05 7.11 -16.39
N THR A 86 7.37 6.97 -17.53
CA THR A 86 7.45 7.88 -18.66
C THR A 86 6.19 8.74 -18.74
N ASP A 87 6.27 9.85 -19.49
CA ASP A 87 5.15 10.75 -19.72
C ASP A 87 4.46 11.20 -18.42
N PHE A 88 5.27 11.59 -17.44
CA PHE A 88 4.75 11.99 -16.13
C PHE A 88 4.22 13.42 -16.20
N LYS A 89 2.90 13.57 -16.08
CA LYS A 89 2.18 14.82 -16.27
C LYS A 89 1.14 15.05 -15.19
N GLY A 90 0.79 16.32 -14.99
CA GLY A 90 -0.35 16.68 -14.17
C GLY A 90 -0.26 18.06 -13.57
N ASP A 91 -1.12 18.28 -12.58
CA ASP A 91 -1.24 19.56 -11.89
C ASP A 91 -1.24 19.37 -10.37
N ILE A 92 -0.62 20.30 -9.66
CA ILE A 92 -0.66 20.41 -8.21
C ILE A 92 -1.04 21.84 -7.83
N SER A 93 -2.03 21.98 -6.94
CA SER A 93 -2.37 23.25 -6.31
C SER A 93 -1.91 23.23 -4.85
N ILE A 94 -1.06 24.20 -4.49
CA ILE A 94 -0.48 24.35 -3.16
C ILE A 94 -1.00 25.65 -2.54
N LYS A 95 -1.46 25.58 -1.29
CA LYS A 95 -1.83 26.74 -0.50
C LYS A 95 -1.39 26.54 0.94
N ASN A 96 -0.72 27.54 1.51
CA ASN A 96 -0.13 27.49 2.87
C ASN A 96 0.79 26.27 3.05
N ASN A 97 1.65 25.98 2.08
CA ASN A 97 2.57 24.84 2.03
C ASN A 97 1.87 23.46 2.12
N GLU A 98 0.58 23.40 1.85
CA GLU A 98 -0.18 22.16 1.79
C GLU A 98 -0.75 21.92 0.40
N ILE A 99 -0.66 20.69 -0.08
CA ILE A 99 -1.30 20.28 -1.33
C ILE A 99 -2.82 20.28 -1.12
N GLN A 100 -3.50 21.17 -1.83
CA GLN A 100 -4.97 21.25 -1.86
C GLN A 100 -5.55 20.31 -2.91
N LYS A 101 -4.90 20.25 -4.08
CA LYS A 101 -5.30 19.40 -5.19
C LYS A 101 -4.08 18.88 -5.92
N ALA A 102 -4.10 17.63 -6.31
CA ALA A 102 -3.13 17.07 -7.24
C ALA A 102 -3.83 16.08 -8.17
N ASN A 103 -3.38 16.03 -9.42
CA ASN A 103 -3.80 15.05 -10.39
C ASN A 103 -2.59 14.71 -11.25
N LEU A 104 -1.95 13.58 -10.95
CA LEU A 104 -0.70 13.15 -11.56
C LEU A 104 -0.89 11.81 -12.24
N ILE A 105 -0.33 11.67 -13.43
CA ILE A 105 -0.35 10.44 -14.20
C ILE A 105 1.02 10.18 -14.80
N GLY A 106 1.42 8.91 -14.85
CA GLY A 106 2.64 8.46 -15.53
C GLY A 106 2.45 7.03 -16.04
N SER A 107 3.33 6.56 -16.88
CA SER A 107 3.25 5.24 -17.50
C SER A 107 4.48 4.40 -17.20
N PHE A 108 4.31 3.17 -16.71
CA PHE A 108 5.38 2.16 -16.63
C PHE A 108 5.66 1.54 -18.02
N SER A 109 4.59 1.40 -18.83
CA SER A 109 4.61 0.92 -20.20
C SER A 109 3.38 1.43 -20.94
N LYS A 110 3.21 1.07 -22.22
CA LYS A 110 2.05 1.51 -23.03
C LYS A 110 0.70 1.27 -22.36
N ASN A 111 0.57 0.17 -21.59
CA ASN A 111 -0.70 -0.27 -21.01
C ASN A 111 -0.72 -0.24 -19.48
N LYS A 112 0.39 0.14 -18.83
CA LYS A 112 0.50 0.15 -17.37
C LYS A 112 0.73 1.58 -16.87
N LYS A 113 -0.16 2.06 -16.03
CA LYS A 113 -0.20 3.44 -15.57
C LYS A 113 -0.10 3.55 -14.05
N LEU A 114 0.34 4.71 -13.61
CA LEU A 114 0.18 5.20 -12.25
C LEU A 114 -0.69 6.45 -12.31
N LYS A 115 -1.70 6.54 -11.46
CA LYS A 115 -2.53 7.74 -11.28
C LYS A 115 -2.64 8.08 -9.81
N LEU A 116 -2.22 9.28 -9.44
CA LEU A 116 -2.36 9.83 -8.08
C LEU A 116 -3.30 11.02 -8.12
N THR A 117 -4.33 11.01 -7.27
CA THR A 117 -5.16 12.19 -7.05
C THR A 117 -5.18 12.59 -5.58
N ILE A 118 -5.15 13.87 -5.32
CA ILE A 118 -5.35 14.47 -4.00
C ILE A 118 -6.41 15.55 -4.15
N ASN A 119 -7.39 15.56 -3.27
CA ASN A 119 -8.40 16.60 -3.19
C ASN A 119 -8.66 16.94 -1.71
N LYS A 120 -8.42 18.19 -1.35
CA LYS A 120 -8.68 18.70 -0.01
C LYS A 120 -9.91 19.61 -0.07
N ASP A 121 -10.98 19.23 0.63
CA ASP A 121 -12.17 20.03 0.85
C ASP A 121 -12.28 20.32 2.35
N ASN A 122 -12.24 21.61 2.68
CA ASN A 122 -12.22 22.09 4.06
C ASN A 122 -11.12 21.40 4.89
N ASN A 123 -11.50 20.55 5.84
CA ASN A 123 -10.58 19.81 6.71
C ASN A 123 -10.38 18.34 6.29
N ASN A 124 -10.96 17.90 5.18
CA ASN A 124 -10.85 16.54 4.71
C ASN A 124 -9.96 16.46 3.47
N LYS A 125 -8.89 15.68 3.55
CA LYS A 125 -7.97 15.41 2.43
C LYS A 125 -8.17 13.99 1.95
N ILE A 126 -8.67 13.85 0.74
CA ILE A 126 -8.85 12.56 0.06
C ILE A 126 -7.65 12.33 -0.85
N THR A 127 -7.01 11.18 -0.70
CA THR A 127 -5.91 10.73 -1.57
C THR A 127 -6.29 9.40 -2.19
N THR A 128 -6.14 9.29 -3.51
CA THR A 128 -6.26 8.02 -4.22
C THR A 128 -5.01 7.76 -5.04
N LEU A 129 -4.52 6.53 -5.02
CA LEU A 129 -3.44 6.08 -5.87
C LEU A 129 -3.87 4.78 -6.55
N TYR A 130 -3.79 4.76 -7.87
CA TYR A 130 -3.99 3.58 -8.70
C TYR A 130 -2.68 3.26 -9.42
N VAL A 131 -2.26 2.00 -9.38
CA VAL A 131 -0.99 1.56 -9.96
C VAL A 131 -1.17 0.20 -10.61
N ASP A 132 -0.95 0.12 -11.93
CA ASP A 132 -1.01 -1.16 -12.68
C ASP A 132 0.22 -2.05 -12.42
N GLU A 133 1.26 -1.52 -11.77
CA GLU A 133 2.46 -2.25 -11.36
C GLU A 133 2.76 -1.96 -9.89
N ALA A 134 2.29 -2.84 -9.00
CA ALA A 134 2.37 -2.61 -7.55
C ALA A 134 3.78 -2.74 -6.98
N LYS A 135 4.64 -3.55 -7.60
CA LYS A 135 5.97 -3.90 -7.10
C LYS A 135 6.85 -2.69 -6.76
N PRO A 136 6.97 -1.62 -7.59
CA PRO A 136 7.78 -0.45 -7.26
C PRO A 136 7.34 0.29 -5.99
N ILE A 137 6.05 0.21 -5.67
CA ILE A 137 5.47 0.85 -4.49
C ILE A 137 5.64 -0.04 -3.27
N VAL A 138 5.28 -1.33 -3.40
CA VAL A 138 5.27 -2.28 -2.27
C VAL A 138 6.69 -2.61 -1.77
N LYS A 139 7.68 -2.69 -2.65
CA LYS A 139 9.07 -3.00 -2.25
C LYS A 139 9.71 -1.93 -1.36
N ARG A 140 9.18 -0.71 -1.33
CA ARG A 140 9.60 0.35 -0.40
C ARG A 140 9.33 -0.01 1.06
N TYR A 141 8.36 -0.87 1.30
CA TYR A 141 8.11 -1.44 2.61
C TYR A 141 9.07 -2.61 2.87
N LYS A 142 10.23 -2.32 3.46
CA LYS A 142 11.37 -3.25 3.66
C LYS A 142 11.04 -4.56 4.36
N PHE A 143 9.86 -4.66 5.00
CA PHE A 143 9.40 -5.88 5.65
C PHE A 143 8.68 -6.87 4.70
N ILE A 144 8.31 -6.43 3.49
CA ILE A 144 7.72 -7.28 2.45
C ILE A 144 8.82 -7.59 1.43
N LYS A 145 9.45 -8.75 1.59
CA LYS A 145 10.44 -9.24 0.63
C LYS A 145 9.77 -10.15 -0.39
N GLY A 146 10.32 -10.18 -1.60
CA GLY A 146 9.86 -11.10 -2.64
C GLY A 146 8.44 -10.85 -3.15
N PHE A 147 7.93 -9.62 -3.05
CA PHE A 147 6.70 -9.21 -3.71
C PHE A 147 6.93 -9.07 -5.21
N ASP A 148 6.02 -9.63 -6.00
CA ASP A 148 6.11 -9.61 -7.45
C ASP A 148 4.73 -9.49 -8.10
N GLU A 149 4.69 -8.89 -9.30
CA GLU A 149 3.48 -8.67 -10.08
C GLU A 149 2.45 -7.75 -9.39
N GLY A 150 1.19 -7.81 -9.82
CA GLY A 150 0.02 -7.20 -9.21
C GLY A 150 -0.21 -5.73 -9.52
N SER A 151 -1.45 -5.31 -9.35
CA SER A 151 -1.89 -3.92 -9.35
C SER A 151 -2.29 -3.49 -7.94
N LEU A 152 -2.30 -2.17 -7.68
CA LEU A 152 -2.59 -1.63 -6.35
C LEU A 152 -3.55 -0.45 -6.45
N ASP A 153 -4.58 -0.47 -5.60
CA ASP A 153 -5.46 0.64 -5.31
C ASP A 153 -5.28 1.09 -3.87
N PHE A 154 -5.06 2.37 -3.68
CA PHE A 154 -5.03 2.99 -2.36
C PHE A 154 -6.03 4.13 -2.28
N TYR A 155 -6.77 4.16 -1.19
CA TYR A 155 -7.66 5.25 -0.81
C TYR A 155 -7.36 5.69 0.62
N SER A 156 -7.35 6.99 0.86
CA SER A 156 -7.22 7.55 2.21
C SER A 156 -8.05 8.83 2.34
N SER A 157 -8.81 8.92 3.43
CA SER A 157 -9.50 10.12 3.87
C SER A 157 -8.89 10.57 5.19
N LYS A 158 -8.20 11.72 5.18
CA LYS A 158 -7.49 12.29 6.34
C LYS A 158 -8.19 13.56 6.82
N LYS A 159 -8.55 13.58 8.10
CA LYS A 159 -9.10 14.75 8.79
C LYS A 159 -8.23 15.05 10.01
N SER A 160 -7.53 16.18 9.99
CA SER A 160 -6.55 16.53 11.02
C SER A 160 -5.49 15.42 11.19
N LYS A 161 -5.33 14.88 12.41
CA LYS A 161 -4.37 13.82 12.73
C LYS A 161 -4.92 12.39 12.53
N LYS A 162 -6.17 12.25 12.07
CA LYS A 162 -6.81 10.95 11.87
C LYS A 162 -7.00 10.67 10.40
N SER A 163 -6.73 9.43 9.99
CA SER A 163 -7.07 8.97 8.64
C SER A 163 -7.75 7.60 8.67
N VAL A 164 -8.64 7.40 7.71
CA VAL A 164 -9.23 6.10 7.37
C VAL A 164 -8.75 5.75 5.98
N SER A 165 -8.17 4.57 5.85
CA SER A 165 -7.48 4.18 4.62
C SER A 165 -7.80 2.74 4.23
N GLN A 166 -7.78 2.49 2.93
CA GLN A 166 -7.93 1.18 2.34
C GLN A 166 -6.82 0.95 1.31
N ILE A 167 -6.23 -0.24 1.34
CA ILE A 167 -5.33 -0.75 0.29
C ILE A 167 -5.96 -1.99 -0.29
N LYS A 168 -5.97 -2.10 -1.62
CA LYS A 168 -6.27 -3.33 -2.34
C LYS A 168 -5.13 -3.65 -3.29
N ILE A 169 -4.76 -4.92 -3.35
CA ILE A 169 -3.74 -5.42 -4.28
C ILE A 169 -4.33 -6.65 -4.95
N TYR A 170 -4.16 -6.73 -6.27
CA TYR A 170 -4.72 -7.80 -7.08
C TYR A 170 -3.63 -8.56 -7.83
N ASP A 171 -3.80 -9.88 -7.97
CA ASP A 171 -2.99 -10.77 -8.81
C ASP A 171 -1.48 -10.68 -8.59
N PHE A 172 -1.06 -10.78 -7.34
CA PHE A 172 0.33 -10.67 -6.93
C PHE A 172 0.90 -11.98 -6.37
N LYS A 173 2.21 -12.04 -6.27
CA LYS A 173 2.97 -13.16 -5.74
C LYS A 173 3.84 -12.71 -4.56
N LEU A 174 3.86 -13.51 -3.50
CA LEU A 174 4.73 -13.31 -2.34
C LEU A 174 5.72 -14.46 -2.19
N LYS A 175 6.98 -14.09 -1.97
CA LYS A 175 8.05 -15.01 -1.58
C LYS A 175 8.66 -14.55 -0.25
N GLU A 176 9.28 -15.46 0.45
CA GLU A 176 10.14 -15.15 1.61
C GLU A 176 9.48 -14.25 2.68
N LEU A 177 8.24 -14.59 3.08
CA LEU A 177 7.59 -13.96 4.23
C LEU A 177 7.85 -14.77 5.51
N PRO A 178 8.90 -14.44 6.30
CA PRO A 178 9.34 -15.28 7.43
C PRO A 178 8.24 -15.52 8.46
N ILE A 179 7.39 -14.51 8.71
CA ILE A 179 6.28 -14.64 9.67
C ILE A 179 5.23 -15.62 9.16
N LEU A 180 4.86 -15.54 7.87
CA LEU A 180 3.89 -16.44 7.27
C LEU A 180 4.46 -17.87 7.19
N THR A 181 5.70 -18.05 6.78
CA THR A 181 6.39 -19.34 6.81
C THR A 181 6.35 -19.95 8.22
N LYS A 182 6.66 -19.16 9.25
CA LYS A 182 6.60 -19.61 10.63
C LYS A 182 5.20 -20.05 11.06
N ILE A 183 4.15 -19.29 10.69
CA ILE A 183 2.76 -19.67 10.96
C ILE A 183 2.43 -21.00 10.28
N LEU A 184 2.78 -21.15 9.00
CA LEU A 184 2.52 -22.36 8.22
C LEU A 184 3.24 -23.58 8.82
N THR A 185 4.50 -23.43 9.19
CA THR A 185 5.28 -24.50 9.84
C THR A 185 4.68 -24.91 11.20
N LEU A 186 4.36 -23.93 12.05
CA LEU A 186 3.72 -24.19 13.35
C LEU A 186 2.32 -24.81 13.21
N ALA A 187 1.65 -24.57 12.10
CA ALA A 187 0.36 -25.14 11.75
C ALA A 187 0.45 -26.53 11.10
N SER A 188 1.65 -27.09 10.97
CA SER A 188 1.92 -28.35 10.24
C SER A 188 1.53 -28.31 8.76
N LEU A 189 1.59 -27.13 8.15
CA LEU A 189 1.31 -26.87 6.73
C LEU A 189 2.64 -26.74 5.93
N GLN A 190 3.57 -27.67 6.17
CA GLN A 190 4.94 -27.61 5.63
C GLN A 190 4.97 -27.50 4.10
N GLY A 191 4.12 -28.25 3.38
CA GLY A 191 4.08 -28.19 1.92
C GLY A 191 3.77 -26.78 1.38
N ILE A 192 2.87 -26.04 2.06
CA ILE A 192 2.57 -24.64 1.69
C ILE A 192 3.75 -23.72 2.09
N ALA A 193 4.40 -23.99 3.22
CA ALA A 193 5.58 -23.23 3.66
C ALA A 193 6.74 -23.39 2.67
N ASP A 194 6.93 -24.59 2.12
CA ASP A 194 7.98 -24.89 1.13
C ASP A 194 7.69 -24.16 -0.20
N ILE A 195 6.43 -24.14 -0.67
CA ILE A 195 6.04 -23.35 -1.84
C ILE A 195 6.30 -21.86 -1.61
N LEU A 196 5.95 -21.32 -0.45
CA LEU A 196 6.20 -19.91 -0.12
C LEU A 196 7.68 -19.56 -0.16
N SER A 197 8.53 -20.44 0.38
CA SER A 197 9.97 -20.22 0.44
C SER A 197 10.68 -20.46 -0.90
N GLY A 198 10.10 -21.25 -1.79
CA GLY A 198 10.60 -21.57 -3.12
C GLY A 198 10.02 -20.67 -4.20
N GLU A 199 8.95 -21.14 -4.82
CA GLU A 199 8.32 -20.44 -5.94
C GLU A 199 7.51 -19.22 -5.52
N GLY A 200 7.06 -19.16 -4.27
CA GLY A 200 6.16 -18.15 -3.72
C GLY A 200 4.70 -18.54 -3.84
N ILE A 201 3.87 -17.87 -3.05
CA ILE A 201 2.41 -18.06 -3.05
C ILE A 201 1.75 -16.93 -3.81
N ARG A 202 0.84 -17.27 -4.72
CA ARG A 202 0.00 -16.31 -5.44
C ARG A 202 -1.23 -15.96 -4.61
N PHE A 203 -1.59 -14.68 -4.64
CA PHE A 203 -2.83 -14.15 -4.12
C PHE A 203 -3.59 -13.47 -5.26
N THR A 204 -4.89 -13.71 -5.33
CA THR A 204 -5.78 -13.05 -6.30
C THR A 204 -6.21 -11.68 -5.78
N GLU A 205 -6.35 -11.53 -4.46
CA GLU A 205 -6.72 -10.27 -3.84
C GLU A 205 -6.18 -10.16 -2.43
N PHE A 206 -5.76 -8.96 -2.08
CA PHE A 206 -5.47 -8.49 -0.73
C PHE A 206 -6.25 -7.20 -0.50
N GLU A 207 -6.93 -7.09 0.63
CA GLU A 207 -7.59 -5.88 1.10
C GLU A 207 -7.18 -5.60 2.54
N MET A 208 -6.80 -4.36 2.83
CA MET A 208 -6.48 -3.90 4.18
C MET A 208 -7.25 -2.61 4.46
N ASN A 209 -8.05 -2.63 5.51
CA ASN A 209 -8.78 -1.47 6.04
C ASN A 209 -8.14 -1.05 7.36
N PHE A 210 -7.71 0.20 7.48
CA PHE A 210 -6.99 0.68 8.65
C PHE A 210 -7.25 2.16 8.96
N LYS A 211 -7.02 2.51 10.22
CA LYS A 211 -7.09 3.88 10.73
C LYS A 211 -5.76 4.27 11.36
N ASN A 212 -5.31 5.50 11.09
CA ASN A 212 -4.15 6.07 11.78
C ASN A 212 -4.61 7.22 12.68
N GLU A 213 -4.07 7.26 13.88
CA GLU A 213 -4.19 8.36 14.83
C GLU A 213 -2.85 8.57 15.55
N GLY A 214 -2.09 9.58 15.12
CA GLY A 214 -0.71 9.76 15.56
C GLY A 214 0.16 8.54 15.27
N ASP A 215 0.76 7.99 16.29
CA ASP A 215 1.65 6.80 16.20
C ASP A 215 0.91 5.46 16.20
N LEU A 216 -0.42 5.48 16.36
CA LEU A 216 -1.24 4.27 16.38
C LEU A 216 -1.90 4.02 15.01
N MET A 217 -1.62 2.86 14.43
CA MET A 217 -2.36 2.30 13.31
C MET A 217 -3.26 1.18 13.81
N THR A 218 -4.57 1.34 13.71
CA THR A 218 -5.54 0.28 13.97
C THR A 218 -5.91 -0.40 12.66
N ILE A 219 -5.60 -1.67 12.56
CA ILE A 219 -5.94 -2.52 11.42
C ILE A 219 -7.30 -3.16 11.71
N GLU A 220 -8.33 -2.65 11.05
CA GLU A 220 -9.70 -3.14 11.23
C GLU A 220 -9.88 -4.51 10.59
N GLU A 221 -9.25 -4.67 9.42
CA GLU A 221 -9.26 -5.94 8.70
C GLU A 221 -8.12 -5.99 7.69
N ILE A 222 -7.46 -7.15 7.61
CA ILE A 222 -6.72 -7.60 6.45
C ILE A 222 -7.38 -8.88 5.96
N TYR A 223 -7.74 -8.92 4.69
CA TYR A 223 -8.23 -10.09 4.01
C TYR A 223 -7.40 -10.37 2.78
N ALA A 224 -6.81 -11.56 2.70
CA ALA A 224 -6.05 -12.01 1.55
C ALA A 224 -6.59 -13.37 1.09
N ILE A 225 -6.82 -13.54 -0.22
CA ILE A 225 -7.30 -14.77 -0.81
C ILE A 225 -6.39 -15.19 -1.96
N GLY A 226 -6.04 -16.46 -1.98
CA GLY A 226 -5.25 -17.09 -3.03
C GLY A 226 -5.61 -18.55 -3.25
N PRO A 227 -5.11 -19.16 -4.32
CA PRO A 227 -5.40 -20.55 -4.65
C PRO A 227 -4.84 -21.57 -3.64
N ALA A 228 -3.86 -21.18 -2.81
CA ALA A 228 -3.29 -22.06 -1.80
C ALA A 228 -3.84 -21.79 -0.40
N ILE A 229 -4.03 -20.52 -0.03
CA ILE A 229 -4.46 -20.10 1.31
C ILE A 229 -5.32 -18.84 1.24
N SER A 230 -6.15 -18.68 2.28
CA SER A 230 -6.81 -17.41 2.59
C SER A 230 -6.50 -16.99 4.03
N ILE A 231 -6.40 -15.68 4.25
CA ILE A 231 -6.02 -15.09 5.53
C ILE A 231 -7.01 -13.99 5.89
N LEU A 232 -7.50 -14.01 7.11
CA LEU A 232 -8.23 -12.90 7.72
C LEU A 232 -7.49 -12.48 8.99
N MET A 233 -7.22 -11.18 9.15
CA MET A 233 -6.40 -10.69 10.26
C MET A 233 -6.85 -9.29 10.67
N GLU A 234 -6.70 -8.96 11.96
CA GLU A 234 -6.96 -7.65 12.53
C GLU A 234 -5.97 -7.35 13.66
N GLY A 235 -5.91 -6.10 14.11
CA GLY A 235 -5.08 -5.72 15.24
C GLY A 235 -4.61 -4.27 15.19
N TYR A 236 -3.40 -4.01 15.69
CA TYR A 236 -2.84 -2.68 15.71
C TYR A 236 -1.31 -2.67 15.68
N VAL A 237 -0.78 -1.54 15.27
CA VAL A 237 0.66 -1.24 15.26
C VAL A 237 0.89 0.11 15.92
N GLU A 238 1.69 0.13 16.99
CA GLU A 238 2.27 1.35 17.55
C GLU A 238 3.66 1.57 16.93
N LYS A 239 3.86 2.73 16.32
CA LYS A 239 5.10 3.06 15.59
C LYS A 239 6.32 2.82 16.48
N ASN A 240 7.25 1.96 16.01
CA ASN A 240 8.51 1.58 16.67
C ASN A 240 8.38 0.90 18.07
N LYS A 241 7.16 0.59 18.54
CA LYS A 241 6.95 0.02 19.88
C LYS A 241 6.39 -1.39 19.84
N LEU A 242 5.23 -1.56 19.24
CA LEU A 242 4.48 -2.80 19.37
C LEU A 242 3.67 -3.11 18.11
N ILE A 243 3.75 -4.36 17.67
CA ILE A 243 2.84 -4.96 16.70
C ILE A 243 2.01 -5.99 17.45
N SER A 244 0.69 -5.95 17.29
CA SER A 244 -0.24 -6.90 17.89
C SER A 244 -1.32 -7.24 16.87
N LEU A 245 -1.17 -8.40 16.24
CA LEU A 245 -2.09 -8.91 15.21
C LEU A 245 -2.62 -10.27 15.62
N LYS A 246 -3.87 -10.54 15.27
CA LYS A 246 -4.50 -11.86 15.40
C LYS A 246 -5.26 -12.16 14.11
N GLY A 247 -5.33 -13.43 13.76
CA GLY A 247 -6.02 -13.82 12.53
C GLY A 247 -6.29 -15.30 12.43
N THR A 248 -6.88 -15.66 11.30
CA THR A 248 -7.17 -17.03 10.89
C THR A 248 -6.59 -17.25 9.49
N LEU A 249 -5.90 -18.36 9.32
CA LEU A 249 -5.40 -18.85 8.05
C LEU A 249 -6.16 -20.12 7.70
N VAL A 250 -6.62 -20.22 6.45
CA VAL A 250 -7.39 -21.36 5.96
C VAL A 250 -6.78 -21.86 4.66
N PRO A 251 -6.36 -23.13 4.57
CA PRO A 251 -5.94 -23.72 3.29
C PRO A 251 -7.10 -23.77 2.28
N ALA A 252 -6.78 -23.57 1.00
CA ALA A 252 -7.80 -23.55 -0.06
C ALA A 252 -8.55 -24.87 -0.20
N THR A 253 -7.89 -26.01 0.03
CA THR A 253 -8.54 -27.31 0.07
C THR A 253 -9.70 -27.38 1.08
N THR A 254 -9.53 -26.74 2.23
CA THR A 254 -10.57 -26.64 3.27
C THR A 254 -11.72 -25.75 2.80
N ILE A 255 -11.44 -24.64 2.15
CA ILE A 255 -12.47 -23.73 1.60
C ILE A 255 -13.29 -24.44 0.54
N ASN A 256 -12.65 -25.14 -0.39
CA ASN A 256 -13.34 -25.88 -1.47
C ASN A 256 -14.22 -27.00 -0.90
N ASN A 257 -13.74 -27.75 0.09
CA ASN A 257 -14.53 -28.78 0.75
C ASN A 257 -15.72 -28.19 1.52
N PHE A 258 -15.54 -27.05 2.17
CA PHE A 258 -16.60 -26.32 2.87
C PHE A 258 -17.67 -25.84 1.88
N ILE A 259 -17.28 -25.23 0.76
CA ILE A 259 -18.22 -24.76 -0.26
C ILE A 259 -18.99 -25.93 -0.89
N GLY A 260 -18.32 -27.03 -1.21
CA GLY A 260 -18.94 -28.23 -1.77
C GLY A 260 -19.88 -28.96 -0.79
N SER A 261 -19.78 -28.71 0.51
CA SER A 261 -20.62 -29.29 1.56
C SER A 261 -21.80 -28.41 1.95
N LEU A 262 -21.95 -27.20 1.39
CA LEU A 262 -23.05 -26.31 1.68
C LEU A 262 -24.35 -26.80 1.01
N PRO A 263 -25.34 -27.31 1.76
CA PRO A 263 -26.68 -27.44 1.22
C PRO A 263 -27.23 -26.05 0.93
N MET A 264 -27.92 -25.88 -0.19
CA MET A 264 -28.49 -24.62 -0.67
C MET A 264 -28.75 -23.58 0.43
N LEU A 265 -28.13 -22.45 0.31
CA LEU A 265 -27.91 -21.27 1.17
C LEU A 265 -28.91 -20.87 2.28
N GLY A 266 -29.93 -21.65 2.57
CA GLY A 266 -30.97 -21.35 3.57
C GLY A 266 -30.75 -21.96 4.95
N GLU A 267 -29.96 -23.02 5.11
CA GLU A 267 -29.90 -23.80 6.37
C GLU A 267 -28.60 -23.60 7.20
N ILE A 268 -27.65 -22.80 6.71
CA ILE A 268 -26.31 -22.68 7.30
C ILE A 268 -26.28 -21.81 8.57
N LEU A 269 -27.31 -21.02 8.80
CA LEU A 269 -27.39 -20.14 9.98
C LEU A 269 -27.93 -20.84 11.23
N VAL A 270 -28.39 -22.09 11.12
CA VAL A 270 -28.92 -22.84 12.26
C VAL A 270 -28.14 -24.14 12.40
N GLY A 271 -27.18 -24.12 13.32
CA GLY A 271 -26.26 -25.20 13.63
C GLY A 271 -26.82 -26.60 13.63
N LYS A 272 -26.48 -27.38 12.59
CA LYS A 272 -26.45 -28.84 12.68
C LYS A 272 -25.39 -29.46 11.80
N LYS A 273 -24.49 -30.21 12.49
CA LYS A 273 -23.42 -31.08 11.99
C LYS A 273 -22.26 -30.38 11.30
N THR A 274 -21.37 -29.83 12.13
CA THR A 274 -19.97 -29.63 11.79
C THR A 274 -19.33 -30.98 11.48
N GLY A 275 -18.85 -31.15 10.24
CA GLY A 275 -17.97 -32.25 9.91
C GLY A 275 -16.75 -32.24 10.83
N GLU A 276 -16.33 -33.42 11.31
CA GLU A 276 -15.10 -33.55 12.08
C GLU A 276 -13.88 -33.18 11.25
N GLY A 277 -13.27 -32.01 11.55
CA GLY A 277 -12.05 -31.59 10.88
C GLY A 277 -11.52 -30.24 11.38
N VAL A 278 -10.24 -30.02 11.18
CA VAL A 278 -9.60 -28.70 11.38
C VAL A 278 -9.85 -27.86 10.15
N PHE A 279 -10.65 -26.80 10.26
CA PHE A 279 -10.99 -25.92 9.14
C PHE A 279 -9.95 -24.84 8.89
N GLY A 280 -9.06 -24.57 9.84
CA GLY A 280 -8.03 -23.55 9.69
C GLY A 280 -7.16 -23.43 10.93
N VAL A 281 -6.38 -22.38 10.98
CA VAL A 281 -5.43 -22.11 12.06
C VAL A 281 -5.60 -20.68 12.50
N SER A 282 -5.93 -20.48 13.79
CA SER A 282 -5.85 -19.15 14.38
C SER A 282 -4.41 -18.86 14.78
N PHE A 283 -3.98 -17.63 14.60
CA PHE A 283 -2.65 -17.19 14.97
C PHE A 283 -2.65 -15.84 15.67
N LYS A 284 -1.59 -15.59 16.43
CA LYS A 284 -1.30 -14.29 17.03
C LYS A 284 0.16 -13.94 16.74
N ILE A 285 0.39 -12.69 16.40
CA ILE A 285 1.70 -12.07 16.21
C ILE A 285 1.79 -10.92 17.20
N LYS A 286 2.75 -10.94 18.14
CA LYS A 286 2.89 -9.88 19.12
C LYS A 286 4.35 -9.63 19.47
N GLY A 287 4.73 -8.37 19.57
CA GLY A 287 6.06 -7.96 20.03
C GLY A 287 6.54 -6.67 19.38
N PRO A 288 7.71 -6.16 19.79
CA PRO A 288 8.36 -5.07 19.10
C PRO A 288 8.76 -5.48 17.68
N PRO A 289 8.87 -4.54 16.71
CA PRO A 289 9.11 -4.87 15.29
C PRO A 289 10.30 -5.78 15.02
N LYS A 290 11.36 -5.70 15.84
CA LYS A 290 12.57 -6.52 15.72
C LYS A 290 12.50 -7.88 16.43
N ASN A 291 11.46 -8.14 17.25
CA ASN A 291 11.31 -9.36 18.03
C ASN A 291 9.84 -9.78 18.14
N LEU A 292 9.30 -10.25 17.03
CA LEU A 292 7.92 -10.73 16.96
C LEU A 292 7.82 -12.18 17.41
N LYS A 293 6.90 -12.43 18.36
CA LYS A 293 6.51 -13.77 18.79
C LYS A 293 5.24 -14.19 18.06
N THR A 294 5.20 -15.44 17.61
CA THR A 294 4.07 -16.02 16.90
C THR A 294 3.58 -17.24 17.65
N SER A 295 2.26 -17.35 17.81
CA SER A 295 1.60 -18.54 18.33
C SER A 295 0.47 -18.96 17.40
N VAL A 296 0.20 -20.26 17.31
CA VAL A 296 -0.86 -20.82 16.47
C VAL A 296 -1.69 -21.84 17.26
N ASN A 297 -2.98 -21.94 16.92
CA ASN A 297 -3.89 -22.94 17.44
C ASN A 297 -4.80 -23.45 16.31
N PRO A 298 -5.00 -24.76 16.20
CA PRO A 298 -5.99 -25.31 15.27
C PRO A 298 -7.39 -24.80 15.58
N VAL A 299 -8.17 -24.49 14.55
CA VAL A 299 -9.58 -24.12 14.70
C VAL A 299 -10.48 -25.15 14.02
N LYS A 300 -11.50 -25.60 14.74
CA LYS A 300 -12.51 -26.57 14.24
C LYS A 300 -13.67 -25.88 13.54
N THR A 301 -13.80 -24.56 13.70
CA THR A 301 -14.92 -23.79 13.13
C THR A 301 -14.39 -22.45 12.62
N LEU A 302 -14.78 -22.06 11.42
CA LEU A 302 -14.44 -20.75 10.85
C LEU A 302 -15.27 -19.66 11.54
N THR A 303 -14.69 -18.47 11.71
CA THR A 303 -15.44 -17.33 12.23
C THR A 303 -16.53 -16.92 11.24
N PRO A 304 -17.70 -16.45 11.70
CA PRO A 304 -18.76 -15.97 10.81
C PRO A 304 -18.26 -14.92 9.81
N ARG A 305 -17.35 -14.03 10.23
CA ARG A 305 -16.76 -13.01 9.38
C ARG A 305 -15.92 -13.61 8.25
N PHE A 306 -15.14 -14.66 8.51
CA PHE A 306 -14.39 -15.36 7.48
C PHE A 306 -15.33 -15.99 6.45
N ILE A 307 -16.39 -16.65 6.89
CA ILE A 307 -17.41 -17.25 6.05
C ILE A 307 -18.09 -16.20 5.17
N THR A 308 -18.55 -15.11 5.78
CA THR A 308 -19.21 -14.01 5.05
C THR A 308 -18.30 -13.43 3.97
N ARG A 309 -17.04 -13.14 4.29
CA ARG A 309 -16.08 -12.59 3.32
C ARG A 309 -15.81 -13.55 2.17
N THR A 310 -15.69 -14.83 2.45
CA THR A 310 -15.50 -15.86 1.41
C THR A 310 -16.70 -15.95 0.48
N LEU A 311 -17.93 -15.95 1.04
CA LEU A 311 -19.17 -16.01 0.27
C LEU A 311 -19.41 -14.75 -0.58
N GLU A 312 -19.08 -13.56 -0.07
CA GLU A 312 -19.16 -12.31 -0.84
C GLU A 312 -18.27 -12.34 -2.10
N LYS A 313 -17.10 -12.96 -2.01
CA LYS A 313 -16.18 -13.10 -3.15
C LYS A 313 -16.69 -14.09 -4.19
N ILE A 314 -17.23 -15.23 -3.75
CA ILE A 314 -17.78 -16.24 -4.66
C ILE A 314 -18.97 -15.70 -5.47
N LYS A 315 -19.78 -14.81 -4.87
CA LYS A 315 -20.92 -14.19 -5.57
C LYS A 315 -20.54 -13.12 -6.59
N LYS A 316 -19.29 -12.61 -6.54
CA LYS A 316 -18.79 -11.56 -7.45
C LYS A 316 -18.04 -12.13 -8.67
N ASN A 317 -17.67 -13.40 -8.65
CA ASN A 317 -17.12 -14.16 -9.75
C ASN A 317 -18.22 -15.00 -10.42
#